data_81b9fb52a4270c05a4b7cdf874840931
#
_entry.id   81b9fb52a4270c05a4b7cdf874840931
#
_cell.length_a   1.000
_cell.length_b   1.000
_cell.length_c   1.000
_cell.angle_alpha   90.00
_cell.angle_beta   90.00
_cell.angle_gamma   90.00
#
_symmetry.space_group_name_H-M   'P 1'
#
loop_
_entity.id
_entity.type
_entity.pdbx_description
1 polymer ?
#
loop_
_entity_poly.entity_id
_entity_poly.type
_entity_poly.pdbx_seq_one_letter_code
_entity_poly.pdbx_strand_id
1 'polypeptide(L)'
;MFVVEGNKLVSELLASDFNVENILVTETWLEKFPEMAASLKSYEIVNAKQMEQMSSMVTPPGIIATAHTPSYNINPKDAENEFILALDGINDPGNLGTMIRTADWFGINKIVCSHDCTDAWQAKTIQSTMGSIFRIQIMETDLREFLLKTQRHKDTKTQSLTDTNSATLRLCDYTTPIYGALMEGENIFTKKIEKKNGVIIIGSESHGIREDVLPLVTSPIHIPRGKGSQTESLNASVAAAIIISTIYNS
;
A
#
# COMPACT_ATOMS: atom_id res chain seq x y z
N MET A 1 -6.21 14.87 9.40
CA MET A 1 -6.76 13.93 10.42
C MET A 1 -7.61 12.90 9.72
N PHE A 2 -7.76 11.71 10.30
CA PHE A 2 -8.59 10.64 9.77
C PHE A 2 -9.48 10.06 10.89
N VAL A 3 -10.50 9.31 10.48
CA VAL A 3 -11.52 8.74 11.36
C VAL A 3 -11.39 7.22 11.40
N VAL A 4 -11.47 6.64 12.59
CA VAL A 4 -11.41 5.19 12.83
C VAL A 4 -12.68 4.77 13.56
N GLU A 5 -13.38 3.79 13.02
CA GLU A 5 -14.67 3.35 13.53
C GLU A 5 -14.65 1.87 13.93
N GLY A 6 -15.22 1.59 15.09
CA GLY A 6 -15.42 0.23 15.60
C GLY A 6 -14.31 -0.31 16.47
N ASN A 7 -14.69 -1.24 17.37
CA ASN A 7 -13.85 -1.74 18.46
C ASN A 7 -12.47 -2.23 17.99
N LYS A 8 -12.45 -3.09 16.96
CA LYS A 8 -11.19 -3.68 16.49
C LYS A 8 -10.21 -2.62 15.99
N LEU A 9 -10.67 -1.71 15.14
CA LEU A 9 -9.80 -0.69 14.55
C LEU A 9 -9.35 0.34 15.60
N VAL A 10 -10.24 0.75 16.49
CA VAL A 10 -9.87 1.66 17.59
C VAL A 10 -8.87 0.98 18.53
N SER A 11 -9.03 -0.32 18.84
CA SER A 11 -8.04 -1.05 19.65
C SER A 11 -6.68 -1.11 18.97
N GLU A 12 -6.63 -1.39 17.66
CA GLU A 12 -5.38 -1.41 16.88
C GLU A 12 -4.72 -0.01 16.83
N LEU A 13 -5.53 1.04 16.65
CA LEU A 13 -5.05 2.42 16.70
C LEU A 13 -4.44 2.76 18.07
N LEU A 14 -5.12 2.42 19.17
CA LEU A 14 -4.64 2.68 20.54
C LEU A 14 -3.40 1.88 20.90
N ALA A 15 -3.18 0.73 20.26
CA ALA A 15 -1.97 -0.08 20.41
C ALA A 15 -0.80 0.40 19.54
N SER A 16 -1.01 1.39 18.69
CA SER A 16 0.00 1.97 17.79
C SER A 16 0.59 3.27 18.35
N ASP A 17 1.60 3.80 17.66
CA ASP A 17 2.25 5.08 18.00
C ASP A 17 1.53 6.30 17.41
N PHE A 18 0.30 6.14 16.89
CA PHE A 18 -0.45 7.25 16.31
C PHE A 18 -0.94 8.23 17.37
N ASN A 19 -0.90 9.52 17.04
CA ASN A 19 -1.44 10.57 17.90
C ASN A 19 -2.96 10.62 17.78
N VAL A 20 -3.65 10.05 18.77
CA VAL A 20 -5.11 10.06 18.88
C VAL A 20 -5.56 11.40 19.46
N GLU A 21 -6.46 12.08 18.75
CA GLU A 21 -7.00 13.39 19.15
C GLU A 21 -8.25 13.26 20.01
N ASN A 22 -9.26 12.52 19.52
CA ASN A 22 -10.52 12.33 20.24
C ASN A 22 -10.99 10.89 20.17
N ILE A 23 -11.71 10.46 21.20
CA ILE A 23 -12.47 9.23 21.24
C ILE A 23 -13.90 9.55 21.65
N LEU A 24 -14.86 9.17 20.82
CA LEU A 24 -16.29 9.38 21.04
C LEU A 24 -16.96 8.04 21.26
N VAL A 25 -17.77 7.92 22.30
CA VAL A 25 -18.47 6.67 22.64
C VAL A 25 -19.94 6.94 22.98
N THR A 26 -20.79 5.93 22.81
CA THR A 26 -22.16 5.99 23.31
C THR A 26 -22.26 5.33 24.68
N GLU A 27 -23.26 5.71 25.49
CA GLU A 27 -23.54 5.06 26.80
C GLU A 27 -23.76 3.56 26.62
N THR A 28 -24.53 3.16 25.63
CA THR A 28 -24.78 1.75 25.29
C THR A 28 -23.50 0.98 24.96
N TRP A 29 -22.53 1.64 24.34
CA TRP A 29 -21.24 1.04 24.06
C TRP A 29 -20.43 0.85 25.34
N LEU A 30 -20.41 1.82 26.26
CA LEU A 30 -19.73 1.72 27.56
C LEU A 30 -20.27 0.56 28.39
N GLU A 31 -21.59 0.37 28.43
CA GLU A 31 -22.24 -0.76 29.10
C GLU A 31 -21.87 -2.11 28.50
N LYS A 32 -21.76 -2.17 27.17
CA LYS A 32 -21.48 -3.40 26.42
C LYS A 32 -20.00 -3.81 26.46
N PHE A 33 -19.08 -2.85 26.55
CA PHE A 33 -17.65 -3.06 26.48
C PHE A 33 -16.89 -2.43 27.66
N PRO A 34 -17.22 -2.76 28.92
CA PRO A 34 -16.65 -2.12 30.10
C PRO A 34 -15.12 -2.29 30.22
N GLU A 35 -14.57 -3.42 29.79
CA GLU A 35 -13.12 -3.67 29.84
C GLU A 35 -12.36 -2.76 28.87
N MET A 36 -12.90 -2.59 27.66
CA MET A 36 -12.30 -1.67 26.68
C MET A 36 -12.46 -0.22 27.14
N ALA A 37 -13.63 0.15 27.69
CA ALA A 37 -13.87 1.47 28.24
C ALA A 37 -12.88 1.83 29.36
N ALA A 38 -12.58 0.89 30.25
CA ALA A 38 -11.59 1.08 31.32
C ALA A 38 -10.16 1.30 30.81
N SER A 39 -9.85 0.85 29.61
CA SER A 39 -8.53 1.06 28.97
C SER A 39 -8.36 2.43 28.29
N LEU A 40 -9.46 3.17 28.09
CA LEU A 40 -9.43 4.49 27.46
C LEU A 40 -8.96 5.54 28.47
N LYS A 41 -7.95 6.34 28.08
CA LYS A 41 -7.43 7.43 28.92
C LYS A 41 -8.41 8.61 29.03
N SER A 42 -9.09 8.91 27.95
CA SER A 42 -10.10 9.97 27.84
C SER A 42 -11.07 9.65 26.72
N TYR A 43 -12.32 10.05 26.87
CA TYR A 43 -13.34 9.95 25.84
C TYR A 43 -14.47 10.94 26.12
N GLU A 44 -15.26 11.22 25.10
CA GLU A 44 -16.49 12.02 25.22
C GLU A 44 -17.71 11.12 24.95
N ILE A 45 -18.77 11.32 25.73
CA ILE A 45 -20.03 10.58 25.56
C ILE A 45 -20.91 11.36 24.59
N VAL A 46 -21.34 10.67 23.54
CA VAL A 46 -22.27 11.20 22.53
C VAL A 46 -23.55 10.36 22.51
N ASN A 47 -24.66 10.98 22.12
CA ASN A 47 -25.90 10.24 21.97
C ASN A 47 -25.94 9.46 20.64
N ALA A 48 -26.88 8.50 20.53
CA ALA A 48 -27.01 7.64 19.35
C ALA A 48 -27.19 8.43 18.04
N LYS A 49 -27.96 9.53 18.08
CA LYS A 49 -28.19 10.37 16.90
C LYS A 49 -26.91 11.11 16.44
N GLN A 50 -26.11 11.59 17.38
CA GLN A 50 -24.80 12.19 17.08
C GLN A 50 -23.86 11.15 16.50
N MET A 51 -23.79 9.96 17.09
CA MET A 51 -22.98 8.85 16.60
C MET A 51 -23.37 8.47 15.16
N GLU A 52 -24.66 8.38 14.85
CA GLU A 52 -25.19 8.10 13.52
C GLU A 52 -24.80 9.18 12.49
N GLN A 53 -24.80 10.45 12.89
CA GLN A 53 -24.39 11.56 12.00
C GLN A 53 -22.90 11.59 11.69
N MET A 54 -22.05 11.05 12.58
CA MET A 54 -20.60 11.04 12.43
C MET A 54 -20.07 9.77 11.78
N SER A 55 -20.82 8.67 11.87
CA SER A 55 -20.39 7.38 11.34
C SER A 55 -20.58 7.29 9.82
N SER A 56 -19.61 6.74 9.13
CA SER A 56 -19.72 6.35 7.73
C SER A 56 -20.35 4.96 7.53
N MET A 57 -20.58 4.23 8.62
CA MET A 57 -21.11 2.87 8.59
C MET A 57 -22.64 2.86 8.62
N VAL A 58 -23.26 1.92 7.90
CA VAL A 58 -24.71 1.70 7.91
C VAL A 58 -25.24 1.42 9.33
N THR A 59 -24.45 0.70 10.13
CA THR A 59 -24.74 0.46 11.55
C THR A 59 -23.61 1.08 12.36
N PRO A 60 -23.85 2.22 13.03
CA PRO A 60 -22.83 2.91 13.82
C PRO A 60 -22.26 2.00 14.92
N PRO A 61 -20.94 1.94 15.08
CA PRO A 61 -20.30 0.95 15.96
C PRO A 61 -20.32 1.34 17.45
N GLY A 62 -20.80 2.53 17.78
CA GLY A 62 -20.85 3.07 19.14
C GLY A 62 -19.52 3.59 19.68
N ILE A 63 -18.44 3.43 18.95
CA ILE A 63 -17.12 4.04 19.22
C ILE A 63 -16.50 4.55 17.93
N ILE A 64 -16.00 5.78 17.97
CA ILE A 64 -15.26 6.45 16.90
C ILE A 64 -14.02 7.12 17.52
N ALA A 65 -12.89 7.03 16.87
CA ALA A 65 -11.69 7.79 17.22
C ALA A 65 -11.24 8.65 16.04
N THR A 66 -10.61 9.79 16.33
CA THR A 66 -9.91 10.62 15.36
C THR A 66 -8.43 10.65 15.69
N ALA A 67 -7.58 10.61 14.67
CA ALA A 67 -6.15 10.66 14.85
C ALA A 67 -5.48 11.53 13.77
N HIS A 68 -4.25 11.98 14.06
CA HIS A 68 -3.47 12.77 13.10
C HIS A 68 -2.90 11.86 12.01
N THR A 69 -3.06 12.29 10.76
CA THR A 69 -2.44 11.62 9.62
C THR A 69 -0.93 11.74 9.70
N PRO A 70 -0.19 10.63 9.70
CA PRO A 70 1.28 10.68 9.73
C PRO A 70 1.81 11.20 8.40
N SER A 71 3.03 11.72 8.43
CA SER A 71 3.79 12.04 7.23
C SER A 71 5.03 11.14 7.19
N TYR A 72 5.13 10.30 6.16
CA TYR A 72 6.26 9.41 5.97
C TYR A 72 7.14 9.89 4.82
N ASN A 73 8.43 9.66 4.95
CA ASN A 73 9.40 9.89 3.89
C ASN A 73 10.14 8.58 3.61
N ILE A 74 9.65 7.83 2.61
CA ILE A 74 10.23 6.56 2.19
C ILE A 74 11.38 6.85 1.24
N ASN A 75 12.57 6.39 1.60
CA ASN A 75 13.74 6.59 0.76
C ASN A 75 13.78 5.53 -0.36
N PRO A 76 13.94 5.92 -1.64
CA PRO A 76 14.12 4.98 -2.74
C PRO A 76 15.23 3.94 -2.54
N LYS A 77 16.28 4.28 -1.75
CA LYS A 77 17.36 3.36 -1.40
C LYS A 77 16.94 2.20 -0.50
N ASP A 78 15.85 2.33 0.22
CA ASP A 78 15.36 1.26 1.08
C ASP A 78 15.06 -0.01 0.25
N ALA A 79 14.69 0.16 -1.03
CA ALA A 79 14.50 -0.93 -1.97
C ALA A 79 15.76 -1.78 -2.26
N GLU A 80 16.94 -1.33 -1.83
CA GLU A 80 18.18 -2.14 -1.92
C GLU A 80 18.24 -3.24 -0.84
N ASN A 81 17.45 -3.13 0.23
CA ASN A 81 17.50 -4.01 1.39
C ASN A 81 16.17 -4.71 1.68
N GLU A 82 15.05 -4.18 1.23
CA GLU A 82 13.72 -4.68 1.48
C GLU A 82 12.80 -4.50 0.27
N PHE A 83 11.61 -5.11 0.30
CA PHE A 83 10.59 -4.83 -0.69
C PHE A 83 9.81 -3.57 -0.36
N ILE A 84 9.59 -2.74 -1.38
CA ILE A 84 8.63 -1.62 -1.37
C ILE A 84 7.50 -1.98 -2.31
N LEU A 85 6.26 -1.87 -1.86
CA LEU A 85 5.10 -2.02 -2.74
C LEU A 85 4.76 -0.65 -3.35
N ALA A 86 4.74 -0.59 -4.68
CA ALA A 86 4.38 0.60 -5.43
C ALA A 86 3.01 0.40 -6.07
N LEU A 87 2.10 1.32 -5.84
CA LEU A 87 0.71 1.27 -6.30
C LEU A 87 0.47 2.39 -7.29
N ASP A 88 0.11 2.03 -8.52
CA ASP A 88 -0.04 2.95 -9.64
C ASP A 88 -1.52 3.06 -10.03
N GLY A 89 -2.18 4.15 -9.62
CA GLY A 89 -3.57 4.45 -9.97
C GLY A 89 -4.61 3.52 -9.34
N ILE A 90 -4.40 3.03 -8.14
CA ILE A 90 -5.36 2.18 -7.42
C ILE A 90 -6.51 3.04 -6.87
N ASN A 91 -7.65 3.05 -7.56
CA ASN A 91 -8.77 3.95 -7.27
C ASN A 91 -9.84 3.37 -6.34
N ASP A 92 -9.93 2.04 -6.20
CA ASP A 92 -10.89 1.43 -5.28
C ASP A 92 -10.34 1.33 -3.85
N PRO A 93 -11.02 1.93 -2.84
CA PRO A 93 -10.58 1.90 -1.45
C PRO A 93 -10.50 0.49 -0.86
N GLY A 94 -11.34 -0.42 -1.32
CA GLY A 94 -11.36 -1.82 -0.89
C GLY A 94 -10.11 -2.55 -1.37
N ASN A 95 -9.72 -2.33 -2.63
CA ASN A 95 -8.49 -2.89 -3.20
C ASN A 95 -7.26 -2.32 -2.51
N LEU A 96 -7.19 -0.99 -2.32
CA LEU A 96 -6.08 -0.36 -1.61
C LEU A 96 -5.95 -0.94 -0.18
N GLY A 97 -7.03 -0.99 0.58
CA GLY A 97 -7.02 -1.55 1.93
C GLY A 97 -6.63 -3.04 1.97
N THR A 98 -7.07 -3.82 0.98
CA THR A 98 -6.69 -5.24 0.85
C THR A 98 -5.20 -5.40 0.54
N MET A 99 -4.64 -4.54 -0.33
CA MET A 99 -3.21 -4.54 -0.64
C MET A 99 -2.36 -4.13 0.57
N ILE A 100 -2.79 -3.11 1.34
CA ILE A 100 -2.13 -2.72 2.59
C ILE A 100 -2.11 -3.90 3.57
N ARG A 101 -3.24 -4.60 3.73
CA ARG A 101 -3.33 -5.78 4.59
C ARG A 101 -2.46 -6.94 4.09
N THR A 102 -2.38 -7.14 2.79
CA THR A 102 -1.51 -8.16 2.18
C THR A 102 -0.03 -7.82 2.41
N ALA A 103 0.35 -6.55 2.25
CA ALA A 103 1.71 -6.09 2.53
C ALA A 103 2.11 -6.34 3.98
N ASP A 104 1.25 -5.99 4.94
CA ASP A 104 1.45 -6.25 6.37
C ASP A 104 1.64 -7.75 6.66
N TRP A 105 0.80 -8.60 6.05
CA TRP A 105 0.88 -10.06 6.21
C TRP A 105 2.23 -10.65 5.79
N PHE A 106 2.81 -10.11 4.72
CA PHE A 106 4.11 -10.58 4.20
C PHE A 106 5.30 -9.73 4.68
N GLY A 107 5.11 -8.81 5.63
CA GLY A 107 6.19 -8.01 6.21
C GLY A 107 6.73 -6.92 5.29
N ILE A 108 5.97 -6.48 4.29
CA ILE A 108 6.29 -5.31 3.47
C ILE A 108 5.77 -4.07 4.20
N ASN A 109 6.67 -3.33 4.84
CA ASN A 109 6.32 -2.23 5.74
C ASN A 109 6.22 -0.87 5.03
N LYS A 110 6.53 -0.80 3.73
CA LYS A 110 6.60 0.44 2.96
C LYS A 110 5.78 0.34 1.70
N ILE A 111 4.86 1.29 1.53
CA ILE A 111 4.02 1.43 0.35
C ILE A 111 4.18 2.84 -0.21
N VAL A 112 4.41 2.96 -1.51
CA VAL A 112 4.37 4.22 -2.24
C VAL A 112 3.18 4.21 -3.20
N CYS A 113 2.37 5.26 -3.14
CA CYS A 113 1.19 5.43 -3.98
C CYS A 113 1.42 6.58 -4.96
N SER A 114 0.99 6.42 -6.21
CA SER A 114 0.91 7.54 -7.15
C SER A 114 -0.20 8.51 -6.71
N HIS A 115 -0.13 9.76 -7.18
CA HIS A 115 -1.09 10.82 -6.80
C HIS A 115 -2.54 10.55 -7.24
N ASP A 116 -2.74 9.66 -8.18
CA ASP A 116 -4.04 9.22 -8.68
C ASP A 116 -4.59 7.97 -7.96
N CYS A 117 -3.91 7.46 -6.94
CA CYS A 117 -4.48 6.48 -6.02
C CYS A 117 -5.57 7.13 -5.14
N THR A 118 -6.52 6.31 -4.71
CA THR A 118 -7.49 6.73 -3.69
C THR A 118 -6.79 7.00 -2.36
N ASP A 119 -7.34 7.90 -1.54
CA ASP A 119 -6.78 8.26 -0.24
C ASP A 119 -6.72 7.05 0.70
N ALA A 120 -5.52 6.75 1.20
CA ALA A 120 -5.30 5.66 2.16
C ALA A 120 -5.98 5.92 3.51
N TRP A 121 -6.17 7.18 3.87
CA TRP A 121 -6.70 7.61 5.18
C TRP A 121 -8.21 7.86 5.17
N GLN A 122 -8.91 7.64 4.05
CA GLN A 122 -10.37 7.69 4.05
C GLN A 122 -10.98 6.49 4.79
N ALA A 123 -12.14 6.68 5.40
CA ALA A 123 -12.79 5.69 6.26
C ALA A 123 -12.95 4.30 5.61
N LYS A 124 -13.33 4.24 4.33
CA LYS A 124 -13.52 2.98 3.62
C LYS A 124 -12.21 2.21 3.41
N THR A 125 -11.11 2.90 3.12
CA THR A 125 -9.79 2.27 3.03
C THR A 125 -9.35 1.73 4.38
N ILE A 126 -9.41 2.56 5.43
CA ILE A 126 -9.07 2.16 6.81
C ILE A 126 -9.84 0.92 7.24
N GLN A 127 -11.16 0.89 7.01
CA GLN A 127 -11.99 -0.28 7.32
C GLN A 127 -11.47 -1.54 6.61
N SER A 128 -11.10 -1.43 5.34
CA SER A 128 -10.64 -2.56 4.52
C SER A 128 -9.29 -3.10 4.97
N THR A 129 -8.44 -2.28 5.62
CA THR A 129 -7.13 -2.70 6.13
C THR A 129 -7.22 -3.60 7.37
N MET A 130 -8.33 -3.59 8.08
CA MET A 130 -8.54 -4.32 9.34
C MET A 130 -7.48 -4.03 10.42
N GLY A 131 -6.88 -2.80 10.39
CA GLY A 131 -5.85 -2.34 11.33
C GLY A 131 -4.41 -2.38 10.79
N SER A 132 -4.15 -3.04 9.67
CA SER A 132 -2.80 -3.11 9.07
C SER A 132 -2.20 -1.73 8.75
N ILE A 133 -3.07 -0.73 8.46
CA ILE A 133 -2.63 0.64 8.15
C ILE A 133 -1.81 1.29 9.28
N PHE A 134 -2.00 0.85 10.51
CA PHE A 134 -1.27 1.39 11.68
C PHE A 134 0.15 0.83 11.82
N ARG A 135 0.56 -0.11 10.96
CA ARG A 135 1.89 -0.73 10.97
C ARG A 135 2.68 -0.48 9.68
N ILE A 136 2.03 0.11 8.66
CA ILE A 136 2.62 0.34 7.34
C ILE A 136 2.90 1.82 7.14
N GLN A 137 4.07 2.14 6.61
CA GLN A 137 4.39 3.48 6.14
C GLN A 137 3.83 3.65 4.72
N ILE A 138 2.96 4.64 4.54
CA ILE A 138 2.36 4.94 3.24
C ILE A 138 2.72 6.36 2.84
N MET A 139 3.34 6.50 1.67
CA MET A 139 3.73 7.78 1.11
C MET A 139 3.12 7.97 -0.28
N GLU A 140 2.44 9.09 -0.49
CA GLU A 140 2.02 9.53 -1.81
C GLU A 140 3.17 10.30 -2.48
N THR A 141 3.46 9.98 -3.74
CA THR A 141 4.60 10.57 -4.46
C THR A 141 4.44 10.50 -5.98
N ASP A 142 5.23 11.28 -6.71
CA ASP A 142 5.48 11.01 -8.13
C ASP A 142 6.22 9.66 -8.26
N LEU A 143 5.48 8.65 -8.67
CA LEU A 143 5.97 7.27 -8.74
C LEU A 143 7.12 7.13 -9.75
N ARG A 144 7.04 7.86 -10.88
CA ARG A 144 8.11 7.85 -11.88
C ARG A 144 9.41 8.41 -11.30
N GLU A 145 9.34 9.54 -10.62
CA GLU A 145 10.52 10.16 -9.99
C GLU A 145 11.10 9.26 -8.89
N PHE A 146 10.26 8.64 -8.08
CA PHE A 146 10.66 7.68 -7.05
C PHE A 146 11.45 6.50 -7.64
N LEU A 147 10.92 5.88 -8.70
CA LEU A 147 11.54 4.73 -9.36
C LEU A 147 12.86 5.10 -10.06
N LEU A 148 12.92 6.26 -10.69
CA LEU A 148 14.19 6.77 -11.27
C LEU A 148 15.28 6.95 -10.20
N LYS A 149 14.90 7.41 -9.00
CA LYS A 149 15.85 7.54 -7.87
C LYS A 149 16.29 6.18 -7.33
N THR A 150 15.41 5.18 -7.35
CA THR A 150 15.75 3.79 -6.97
C THR A 150 16.84 3.21 -7.89
N GLN A 151 16.85 3.58 -9.15
CA GLN A 151 17.81 3.07 -10.15
C GLN A 151 19.15 3.84 -10.20
N ARG A 152 19.18 5.12 -9.83
CA ARG A 152 20.32 6.05 -10.06
C ARG A 152 21.55 5.85 -9.18
N HIS A 153 21.60 4.87 -8.29
CA HIS A 153 22.62 4.80 -7.24
C HIS A 153 23.99 4.22 -7.63
N LYS A 154 24.31 3.99 -8.91
CA LYS A 154 25.67 3.56 -9.32
C LYS A 154 26.49 4.57 -10.12
N ASP A 155 25.95 5.70 -10.52
CA ASP A 155 26.70 6.68 -11.36
C ASP A 155 27.25 7.87 -10.58
N THR A 156 28.08 7.62 -9.56
CA THR A 156 29.00 8.64 -9.03
C THR A 156 30.44 8.28 -9.34
N LYS A 157 30.74 8.00 -10.62
CA LYS A 157 32.06 8.25 -11.20
C LYS A 157 31.84 8.98 -12.51
N THR A 158 31.97 10.30 -12.39
CA THR A 158 32.13 11.24 -13.47
C THR A 158 33.06 10.70 -14.54
N GLN A 159 32.53 10.33 -15.69
CA GLN A 159 33.28 10.39 -16.94
C GLN A 159 32.51 11.34 -17.86
N SER A 160 33.11 12.51 -18.04
CA SER A 160 32.80 13.42 -19.13
C SER A 160 32.92 12.64 -20.45
N LEU A 161 31.82 12.29 -21.06
CA LEU A 161 31.78 11.79 -22.43
C LEU A 161 30.93 12.74 -23.26
N THR A 162 31.65 13.67 -23.90
CA THR A 162 31.30 14.19 -25.21
C THR A 162 31.32 13.03 -26.17
N ASP A 163 30.16 12.49 -26.56
CA ASP A 163 29.95 11.93 -27.89
C ASP A 163 28.44 11.69 -28.12
N THR A 164 27.95 12.46 -29.07
CA THR A 164 26.65 12.35 -29.72
C THR A 164 26.61 11.07 -30.55
N ASN A 165 25.71 10.19 -30.23
CA ASN A 165 24.89 9.32 -31.08
C ASN A 165 24.70 7.92 -30.47
N SER A 166 23.49 7.59 -30.31
CA SER A 166 22.91 6.27 -30.03
C SER A 166 22.24 6.18 -28.64
N ALA A 167 20.96 6.46 -28.66
CA ALA A 167 20.06 6.21 -27.53
C ALA A 167 19.79 4.69 -27.38
N THR A 168 20.85 3.95 -27.13
CA THR A 168 20.75 2.61 -26.54
C THR A 168 21.16 2.81 -25.08
N LEU A 169 20.19 3.11 -24.22
CA LEU A 169 20.35 2.91 -22.78
C LEU A 169 20.77 1.46 -22.60
N ARG A 170 22.09 1.23 -22.50
CA ARG A 170 22.60 -0.08 -22.11
C ARG A 170 21.98 -0.37 -20.75
N LEU A 171 21.32 -1.52 -20.63
CA LEU A 171 20.94 -2.15 -19.38
C LEU A 171 22.20 -2.40 -18.55
N CYS A 172 22.73 -1.35 -17.94
CA CYS A 172 23.87 -1.42 -17.06
C CYS A 172 23.36 -1.78 -15.67
N ASP A 173 23.62 -3.03 -15.23
CA ASP A 173 23.61 -3.49 -13.84
C ASP A 173 22.69 -2.73 -12.86
N TYR A 174 21.39 -2.73 -13.12
CA TYR A 174 20.43 -2.29 -12.12
C TYR A 174 20.49 -3.24 -10.92
N THR A 175 21.05 -2.76 -9.82
CA THR A 175 21.22 -3.59 -8.62
C THR A 175 19.91 -3.86 -7.89
N THR A 176 18.93 -2.99 -8.05
CA THR A 176 17.62 -3.06 -7.39
C THR A 176 16.56 -3.43 -8.41
N PRO A 177 15.94 -4.62 -8.34
CA PRO A 177 14.92 -5.02 -9.28
C PRO A 177 13.62 -4.25 -9.10
N ILE A 178 12.97 -3.92 -10.21
CA ILE A 178 11.63 -3.35 -10.26
C ILE A 178 10.72 -4.36 -10.95
N TYR A 179 9.94 -5.09 -10.15
CA TYR A 179 9.00 -6.10 -10.62
C TYR A 179 7.69 -5.42 -11.01
N GLY A 180 7.30 -5.49 -12.26
CA GLY A 180 6.02 -4.96 -12.75
C GLY A 180 5.04 -6.07 -13.06
N ALA A 181 3.84 -6.01 -12.47
CA ALA A 181 2.74 -6.90 -12.78
C ALA A 181 2.12 -6.53 -14.14
N LEU A 182 2.40 -7.33 -15.18
CA LEU A 182 1.98 -7.07 -16.55
C LEU A 182 1.23 -8.27 -17.13
N MET A 183 0.54 -8.05 -18.27
CA MET A 183 -0.09 -9.13 -19.02
C MET A 183 0.95 -9.99 -19.77
N GLU A 184 2.11 -9.40 -20.08
CA GLU A 184 3.24 -10.05 -20.72
C GLU A 184 4.47 -9.90 -19.82
N GLY A 185 5.23 -10.98 -19.67
CA GLY A 185 6.40 -11.02 -18.81
C GLY A 185 6.79 -12.45 -18.48
N GLU A 186 7.71 -12.63 -17.55
CA GLU A 186 8.06 -13.97 -17.08
C GLU A 186 6.97 -14.53 -16.18
N ASN A 187 6.69 -15.81 -16.29
CA ASN A 187 5.73 -16.51 -15.43
C ASN A 187 6.22 -16.47 -13.97
N ILE A 188 5.46 -15.82 -13.10
CA ILE A 188 5.81 -15.60 -11.70
C ILE A 188 6.04 -16.92 -10.93
N PHE A 189 5.37 -18.01 -11.31
CA PHE A 189 5.48 -19.31 -10.62
C PHE A 189 6.75 -20.09 -10.99
N THR A 190 7.40 -19.75 -12.10
CA THR A 190 8.63 -20.39 -12.56
C THR A 190 9.85 -19.47 -12.49
N LYS A 191 9.62 -18.17 -12.31
CA LYS A 191 10.69 -17.17 -12.17
C LYS A 191 11.45 -17.38 -10.86
N LYS A 192 12.78 -17.47 -10.97
CA LYS A 192 13.63 -17.45 -9.78
C LYS A 192 13.82 -16.01 -9.28
N ILE A 193 13.44 -15.76 -8.05
CA ILE A 193 13.65 -14.49 -7.37
C ILE A 193 14.94 -14.60 -6.56
N GLU A 194 16.06 -14.11 -7.11
CA GLU A 194 17.37 -14.25 -6.48
C GLU A 194 17.57 -13.31 -5.29
N LYS A 195 16.89 -12.16 -5.30
CA LYS A 195 17.02 -11.13 -4.26
C LYS A 195 15.68 -10.87 -3.62
N LYS A 196 15.65 -10.89 -2.28
CA LYS A 196 14.46 -10.56 -1.49
C LYS A 196 14.39 -9.06 -1.18
N ASN A 197 14.58 -8.24 -2.22
CA ASN A 197 14.51 -6.78 -2.16
C ASN A 197 14.07 -6.22 -3.52
N GLY A 198 13.69 -4.95 -3.55
CA GLY A 198 13.29 -4.26 -4.76
C GLY A 198 11.95 -3.55 -4.66
N VAL A 199 11.40 -3.15 -5.79
CA VAL A 199 10.08 -2.54 -5.87
C VAL A 199 9.13 -3.48 -6.59
N ILE A 200 7.95 -3.71 -6.03
CA ILE A 200 6.86 -4.46 -6.66
C ILE A 200 5.80 -3.46 -7.08
N ILE A 201 5.55 -3.32 -8.39
CA ILE A 201 4.57 -2.38 -8.93
C ILE A 201 3.29 -3.12 -9.30
N ILE A 202 2.17 -2.64 -8.78
CA ILE A 202 0.81 -3.07 -9.16
C ILE A 202 0.10 -1.88 -9.77
N GLY A 203 -0.34 -2.02 -10.99
CA GLY A 203 -1.12 -1.00 -11.70
C GLY A 203 -2.64 -1.13 -11.47
N SER A 204 -3.39 -0.15 -11.97
CA SER A 204 -4.85 -0.13 -11.91
C SER A 204 -5.49 -1.24 -12.73
N GLU A 205 -6.74 -1.59 -12.40
CA GLU A 205 -7.51 -2.63 -13.13
C GLU A 205 -7.84 -2.21 -14.55
N SER A 206 -8.03 -0.91 -14.78
CA SER A 206 -8.47 -0.37 -16.07
C SER A 206 -7.33 -0.09 -17.05
N HIS A 207 -6.17 0.34 -16.56
CA HIS A 207 -5.07 0.81 -17.40
C HIS A 207 -3.75 0.07 -17.16
N GLY A 208 -3.67 -0.75 -16.09
CA GLY A 208 -2.42 -1.37 -15.69
C GLY A 208 -1.42 -0.33 -15.13
N ILE A 209 -0.14 -0.57 -15.36
CA ILE A 209 0.95 0.36 -15.04
C ILE A 209 0.99 1.46 -16.11
N ARG A 210 1.08 2.73 -15.70
CA ARG A 210 1.11 3.87 -16.61
C ARG A 210 2.27 3.82 -17.60
N GLU A 211 2.04 4.37 -18.80
CA GLU A 211 3.02 4.37 -19.89
C GLU A 211 4.35 5.05 -19.56
N ASP A 212 4.35 6.07 -18.71
CA ASP A 212 5.54 6.79 -18.27
C ASP A 212 6.32 6.05 -17.17
N VAL A 213 5.68 5.10 -16.49
CA VAL A 213 6.27 4.24 -15.45
C VAL A 213 6.77 2.92 -16.04
N LEU A 214 6.06 2.39 -17.05
CA LEU A 214 6.34 1.10 -17.66
C LEU A 214 7.80 0.89 -18.11
N PRO A 215 8.50 1.88 -18.72
CA PRO A 215 9.92 1.72 -19.13
C PRO A 215 10.90 1.52 -17.96
N LEU A 216 10.47 1.79 -16.72
CA LEU A 216 11.28 1.61 -15.51
C LEU A 216 11.19 0.20 -14.93
N VAL A 217 10.25 -0.60 -15.40
CA VAL A 217 10.13 -2.02 -15.02
C VAL A 217 11.30 -2.79 -15.57
N THR A 218 12.16 -3.29 -14.68
CA THR A 218 13.34 -4.09 -15.06
C THR A 218 13.06 -5.60 -15.06
N SER A 219 12.00 -6.01 -14.41
CA SER A 219 11.62 -7.41 -14.23
C SER A 219 10.11 -7.59 -14.44
N PRO A 220 9.64 -7.60 -15.71
CA PRO A 220 8.23 -7.82 -16.00
C PRO A 220 7.82 -9.24 -15.61
N ILE A 221 6.71 -9.34 -14.87
CA ILE A 221 6.14 -10.60 -14.37
C ILE A 221 4.67 -10.70 -14.70
N HIS A 222 4.19 -11.91 -14.97
CA HIS A 222 2.78 -12.16 -15.17
C HIS A 222 2.29 -13.38 -14.40
N ILE A 223 1.00 -13.37 -14.10
CA ILE A 223 0.28 -14.52 -13.55
C ILE A 223 -0.32 -15.27 -14.75
N PRO A 224 0.10 -16.50 -15.06
CA PRO A 224 -0.41 -17.22 -16.22
C PRO A 224 -1.88 -17.57 -16.04
N ARG A 225 -2.64 -17.42 -17.12
CA ARG A 225 -4.04 -17.83 -17.17
C ARG A 225 -4.17 -19.34 -17.19
N GLY A 226 -5.21 -19.85 -16.55
CA GLY A 226 -5.61 -21.24 -16.70
C GLY A 226 -6.07 -21.55 -18.14
N LYS A 227 -5.84 -22.77 -18.59
CA LYS A 227 -6.27 -23.22 -19.94
C LYS A 227 -7.77 -23.05 -20.09
N GLY A 228 -8.21 -22.30 -21.12
CA GLY A 228 -9.62 -22.05 -21.42
C GLY A 228 -10.26 -20.90 -20.64
N SER A 229 -9.52 -20.15 -19.82
CA SER A 229 -10.03 -18.95 -19.14
C SER A 229 -10.40 -17.86 -20.15
N GLN A 230 -11.58 -17.26 -19.97
CA GLN A 230 -12.07 -16.13 -20.77
C GLN A 230 -11.98 -14.79 -20.00
N THR A 231 -11.56 -14.83 -18.75
CA THR A 231 -11.42 -13.63 -17.91
C THR A 231 -10.30 -12.75 -18.44
N GLU A 232 -10.55 -11.47 -18.66
CA GLU A 232 -9.56 -10.54 -19.23
C GLU A 232 -8.43 -10.22 -18.26
N SER A 233 -8.77 -9.99 -16.98
CA SER A 233 -7.82 -9.64 -15.91
C SER A 233 -8.27 -10.18 -14.56
N LEU A 234 -7.35 -10.24 -13.60
CA LEU A 234 -7.66 -10.44 -12.19
C LEU A 234 -7.92 -9.09 -11.52
N ASN A 235 -8.73 -9.10 -10.46
CA ASN A 235 -8.80 -7.95 -9.56
C ASN A 235 -7.38 -7.60 -9.06
N ALA A 236 -7.07 -6.30 -9.00
CA ALA A 236 -5.71 -5.82 -8.69
C ALA A 236 -5.20 -6.29 -7.33
N SER A 237 -6.06 -6.33 -6.29
CA SER A 237 -5.66 -6.79 -4.96
C SER A 237 -5.41 -8.31 -4.92
N VAL A 238 -6.14 -9.09 -5.71
CA VAL A 238 -5.91 -10.53 -5.87
C VAL A 238 -4.58 -10.78 -6.60
N ALA A 239 -4.33 -10.06 -7.68
CA ALA A 239 -3.06 -10.14 -8.41
C ALA A 239 -1.88 -9.78 -7.50
N ALA A 240 -1.99 -8.69 -6.73
CA ALA A 240 -1.00 -8.28 -5.75
C ALA A 240 -0.70 -9.39 -4.73
N ALA A 241 -1.74 -10.03 -4.17
CA ALA A 241 -1.59 -11.08 -3.18
C ALA A 241 -0.86 -12.31 -3.75
N ILE A 242 -1.18 -12.73 -4.98
CA ILE A 242 -0.52 -13.85 -5.65
C ILE A 242 0.96 -13.52 -5.89
N ILE A 243 1.25 -12.34 -6.43
CA ILE A 243 2.61 -11.91 -6.75
C ILE A 243 3.47 -11.81 -5.48
N ILE A 244 2.98 -11.08 -4.48
CA ILE A 244 3.70 -10.90 -3.20
C ILE A 244 3.95 -12.25 -2.53
N SER A 245 2.92 -13.10 -2.45
CA SER A 245 3.05 -14.44 -1.87
C SER A 245 4.10 -15.29 -2.61
N THR A 246 4.12 -15.24 -3.94
CA THR A 246 5.08 -16.02 -4.73
C THR A 246 6.50 -15.49 -4.58
N ILE A 247 6.69 -14.16 -4.64
CA ILE A 247 8.00 -13.53 -4.45
C ILE A 247 8.57 -13.81 -3.05
N TYR A 248 7.70 -13.78 -2.03
CA TYR A 248 8.12 -13.99 -0.65
C TYR A 248 8.56 -15.43 -0.38
N ASN A 249 7.93 -16.41 -1.04
CA ASN A 249 8.20 -17.85 -0.86
C ASN A 249 9.20 -18.44 -1.88
N SER A 250 9.81 -17.63 -2.74
CA SER A 250 10.78 -18.06 -3.78
C SER A 250 12.18 -18.28 -3.22
#